data_50cd0be1cd42ade308562b6bde92267f
#
_entry.id   50cd0be1cd42ade308562b6bde92267f
#
_cell.length_a   1.000
_cell.length_b   1.000
_cell.length_c   1.000
_cell.angle_alpha   90.00
_cell.angle_beta   90.00
_cell.angle_gamma   90.00
#
_symmetry.space_group_name_H-M   'P 1'
#
loop_
_entity.id
_entity.type
_entity.pdbx_description
1 polymer ?
#
loop_
_entity_poly.entity_id
_entity_poly.type
_entity_poly.pdbx_seq_one_letter_code
_entity_poly.pdbx_strand_id
1 'polypeptide(L)'
;LVVGGLVVLGGFVVYELRIPDPMVDMHLMARRPVWSPNLAAFAVGFAMFGSYILIPQLVESPRSTPYGFGLSATGAGLVMLPSAVVMLVAGPLAGRLGNAFGSRLPLALGSILCVFAYAILAFEHGHVWTIALAGAILGAGIALAFAAMANLVVAAVQQTQTGIATGINTIVRNVGGAVGGQISASLLASQLLTSGYPAEDGYTIAFAMSGAAAIVALGATALIPRPARRRQPAVA
;
A
#
# COMPACT_ATOMS: atom_id res chain seq x y z
N LEU A 1 -1.22 22.90 8.37
CA LEU A 1 -0.86 21.60 8.92
C LEU A 1 0.22 20.90 8.07
N VAL A 2 0.06 20.77 6.74
CA VAL A 2 1.03 20.09 5.85
C VAL A 2 2.40 20.76 5.89
N VAL A 3 2.46 22.08 5.74
CA VAL A 3 3.73 22.85 5.80
C VAL A 3 4.40 22.66 7.16
N GLY A 4 3.63 22.71 8.27
CA GLY A 4 4.18 22.47 9.61
C GLY A 4 4.76 21.05 9.75
N GLY A 5 4.06 20.04 9.23
CA GLY A 5 4.57 18.66 9.21
C GLY A 5 5.86 18.50 8.42
N LEU A 6 5.96 19.14 7.24
CA LEU A 6 7.17 19.11 6.42
C LEU A 6 8.36 19.83 7.10
N VAL A 7 8.09 20.95 7.79
CA VAL A 7 9.13 21.67 8.56
C VAL A 7 9.65 20.82 9.72
N VAL A 8 8.74 20.15 10.46
CA VAL A 8 9.14 19.27 11.57
C VAL A 8 9.93 18.07 11.05
N LEU A 9 9.48 17.43 9.97
CA LEU A 9 10.22 16.31 9.36
C LEU A 9 11.58 16.75 8.82
N GLY A 10 11.66 17.89 8.15
CA GLY A 10 12.92 18.45 7.67
C GLY A 10 13.87 18.80 8.81
N GLY A 11 13.35 19.40 9.87
CA GLY A 11 14.10 19.69 11.10
C GLY A 11 14.63 18.42 11.77
N PHE A 12 13.81 17.37 11.85
CA PHE A 12 14.23 16.06 12.36
C PHE A 12 15.37 15.45 11.56
N VAL A 13 15.26 15.44 10.22
CA VAL A 13 16.33 14.92 9.34
C VAL A 13 17.63 15.70 9.53
N VAL A 14 17.56 17.04 9.58
CA VAL A 14 18.76 17.88 9.80
C VAL A 14 19.36 17.64 11.19
N TYR A 15 18.53 17.42 12.19
CA TYR A 15 18.98 17.11 13.55
C TYR A 15 19.70 15.76 13.60
N GLU A 16 19.10 14.70 13.05
CA GLU A 16 19.67 13.34 12.98
C GLU A 16 21.01 13.29 12.20
N LEU A 17 21.17 14.13 11.16
CA LEU A 17 22.42 14.22 10.41
C LEU A 17 23.56 14.87 11.19
N ARG A 18 23.29 15.56 12.32
CA ARG A 18 24.27 16.30 13.11
C ARG A 18 24.66 15.61 14.41
N ILE A 19 23.95 14.58 14.84
CA ILE A 19 24.22 13.88 16.10
C ILE A 19 25.21 12.75 15.86
N PRO A 20 26.21 12.56 16.78
CA PRO A 20 27.19 11.48 16.68
C PRO A 20 26.55 10.06 16.73
N ASP A 21 25.50 9.89 17.55
CA ASP A 21 24.75 8.63 17.71
C ASP A 21 23.27 8.84 17.30
N PRO A 22 22.96 8.87 15.99
CA PRO A 22 21.62 9.13 15.52
C PRO A 22 20.68 7.93 15.81
N MET A 23 19.45 8.20 16.23
CA MET A 23 18.42 7.17 16.34
C MET A 23 18.11 6.56 14.97
N VAL A 24 18.15 7.39 13.92
CA VAL A 24 17.92 6.98 12.55
C VAL A 24 19.15 7.33 11.71
N ASP A 25 19.93 6.33 11.33
CA ASP A 25 21.06 6.55 10.41
C ASP A 25 20.54 6.93 9.01
N MET A 26 20.59 8.24 8.70
CA MET A 26 20.14 8.79 7.40
C MET A 26 20.99 8.28 6.24
N HIS A 27 22.28 7.96 6.45
CA HIS A 27 23.12 7.36 5.42
C HIS A 27 22.70 5.92 5.13
N LEU A 28 22.25 5.18 6.16
CA LEU A 28 21.67 3.84 5.98
C LEU A 28 20.34 3.92 5.23
N MET A 29 19.50 4.89 5.59
CA MET A 29 18.20 5.12 4.91
C MET A 29 18.36 5.48 3.44
N ALA A 30 19.42 6.18 3.05
CA ALA A 30 19.74 6.51 1.67
C ALA A 30 20.27 5.32 0.85
N ARG A 31 20.62 4.19 1.48
CA ARG A 31 21.10 3.01 0.75
C ARG A 31 19.98 2.36 -0.05
N ARG A 32 20.29 1.93 -1.28
CA ARG A 32 19.32 1.30 -2.20
C ARG A 32 18.52 0.14 -1.60
N PRO A 33 19.11 -0.79 -0.80
CA PRO A 33 18.35 -1.87 -0.17
C PRO A 33 17.33 -1.41 0.85
N VAL A 34 17.41 -0.16 1.37
CA VAL A 34 16.51 0.39 2.38
C VAL A 34 15.48 1.32 1.76
N TRP A 35 15.90 2.30 0.94
CA TRP A 35 14.94 3.26 0.39
C TRP A 35 13.98 2.62 -0.64
N SER A 36 14.41 1.60 -1.40
CA SER A 36 13.55 1.01 -2.42
C SER A 36 12.36 0.22 -1.85
N PRO A 37 12.48 -0.58 -0.76
CA PRO A 37 11.31 -1.12 -0.06
C PRO A 37 10.45 -0.03 0.59
N ASN A 38 11.03 1.08 1.04
CA ASN A 38 10.28 2.20 1.59
C ASN A 38 9.48 2.94 0.53
N LEU A 39 10.01 3.10 -0.70
CA LEU A 39 9.25 3.63 -1.82
C LEU A 39 8.05 2.72 -2.16
N ALA A 40 8.28 1.40 -2.18
CA ALA A 40 7.18 0.45 -2.36
C ALA A 40 6.15 0.56 -1.22
N ALA A 41 6.60 0.73 0.02
CA ALA A 41 5.72 0.91 1.18
C ALA A 41 4.86 2.17 1.06
N PHE A 42 5.45 3.30 0.66
CA PHE A 42 4.71 4.52 0.40
C PHE A 42 3.62 4.31 -0.67
N ALA A 43 4.00 3.72 -1.80
CA ALA A 43 3.10 3.51 -2.93
C ALA A 43 1.96 2.52 -2.60
N VAL A 44 2.27 1.41 -1.91
CA VAL A 44 1.23 0.46 -1.44
C VAL A 44 0.34 1.09 -0.39
N GLY A 45 0.90 1.89 0.53
CA GLY A 45 0.14 2.64 1.52
C GLY A 45 -0.83 3.61 0.85
N PHE A 46 -0.35 4.40 -0.11
CA PHE A 46 -1.15 5.32 -0.91
C PHE A 46 -2.35 4.61 -1.55
N ALA A 47 -2.10 3.52 -2.24
CA ALA A 47 -3.14 2.75 -2.92
C ALA A 47 -4.17 2.16 -1.93
N MET A 48 -3.70 1.53 -0.85
CA MET A 48 -4.53 0.82 0.12
C MET A 48 -5.51 1.75 0.84
N PHE A 49 -5.03 2.86 1.41
CA PHE A 49 -5.88 3.75 2.20
C PHE A 49 -6.92 4.48 1.36
N GLY A 50 -6.62 4.79 0.09
CA GLY A 50 -7.61 5.27 -0.87
C GLY A 50 -8.79 4.30 -0.96
N SER A 51 -8.52 3.00 -1.12
CA SER A 51 -9.56 1.97 -1.26
C SER A 51 -10.41 1.77 -0.02
N TYR A 52 -9.83 1.90 1.17
CA TYR A 52 -10.59 1.79 2.42
C TYR A 52 -11.61 2.93 2.59
N ILE A 53 -11.40 4.06 1.93
CA ILE A 53 -12.36 5.17 1.89
C ILE A 53 -13.31 5.00 0.70
N LEU A 54 -12.79 4.68 -0.48
CA LEU A 54 -13.54 4.66 -1.74
C LEU A 54 -14.57 3.53 -1.79
N ILE A 55 -14.20 2.31 -1.39
CA ILE A 55 -15.08 1.13 -1.52
C ILE A 55 -16.32 1.26 -0.64
N PRO A 56 -16.24 1.55 0.68
CA PRO A 56 -17.42 1.76 1.49
C PRO A 56 -18.30 2.89 0.97
N GLN A 57 -17.70 4.03 0.62
CA GLN A 57 -18.44 5.19 0.13
C GLN A 57 -19.17 4.91 -1.19
N LEU A 58 -18.56 4.14 -2.09
CA LEU A 58 -19.17 3.71 -3.34
C LEU A 58 -20.41 2.83 -3.09
N VAL A 59 -20.27 1.80 -2.25
CA VAL A 59 -21.37 0.82 -2.03
C VAL A 59 -22.49 1.37 -1.13
N GLU A 60 -22.20 2.35 -0.28
CA GLU A 60 -23.18 3.05 0.55
C GLU A 60 -23.90 4.17 -0.21
N SER A 61 -23.36 4.64 -1.35
CA SER A 61 -24.00 5.66 -2.18
C SER A 61 -25.43 5.27 -2.53
N PRO A 62 -26.41 6.21 -2.43
CA PRO A 62 -27.81 5.91 -2.65
C PRO A 62 -28.10 5.36 -4.04
N ARG A 63 -29.10 4.51 -4.17
CA ARG A 63 -29.59 3.99 -5.47
C ARG A 63 -30.18 5.06 -6.39
N SER A 64 -30.36 6.27 -5.90
CA SER A 64 -30.74 7.43 -6.72
C SER A 64 -29.57 7.95 -7.56
N THR A 65 -28.34 7.55 -7.24
CA THR A 65 -27.17 7.83 -8.10
C THR A 65 -27.02 6.72 -9.13
N PRO A 66 -26.46 6.97 -10.33
CA PRO A 66 -26.36 5.97 -11.40
C PRO A 66 -25.54 4.73 -11.03
N TYR A 67 -24.62 4.86 -10.06
CA TYR A 67 -23.63 3.85 -9.67
C TYR A 67 -23.85 3.31 -8.23
N GLY A 68 -24.73 3.93 -7.44
CA GLY A 68 -24.89 3.62 -6.01
C GLY A 68 -25.67 2.34 -5.75
N PHE A 69 -25.26 1.59 -4.74
CA PHE A 69 -25.91 0.34 -4.32
C PHE A 69 -26.86 0.53 -3.14
N GLY A 70 -26.75 1.64 -2.41
CA GLY A 70 -27.58 1.96 -1.24
C GLY A 70 -27.44 0.93 -0.12
N LEU A 71 -26.23 0.37 0.06
CA LEU A 71 -25.97 -0.57 1.14
C LEU A 71 -25.85 0.17 2.48
N SER A 72 -26.21 -0.50 3.55
CA SER A 72 -25.91 -0.05 4.90
C SER A 72 -24.42 -0.22 5.22
N ALA A 73 -23.93 0.45 6.29
CA ALA A 73 -22.55 0.25 6.77
C ALA A 73 -22.22 -1.23 7.06
N THR A 74 -23.20 -2.02 7.55
CA THR A 74 -23.05 -3.47 7.70
C THR A 74 -22.86 -4.16 6.34
N GLY A 75 -23.63 -3.74 5.32
CA GLY A 75 -23.51 -4.26 3.95
C GLY A 75 -22.15 -3.93 3.35
N ALA A 76 -21.65 -2.70 3.53
CA ALA A 76 -20.30 -2.31 3.11
C ALA A 76 -19.22 -3.15 3.81
N GLY A 77 -19.37 -3.41 5.11
CA GLY A 77 -18.48 -4.31 5.84
C GLY A 77 -18.47 -5.74 5.29
N LEU A 78 -19.65 -6.28 4.89
CA LEU A 78 -19.74 -7.59 4.26
C LEU A 78 -19.06 -7.64 2.89
N VAL A 79 -19.14 -6.56 2.10
CA VAL A 79 -18.42 -6.45 0.82
C VAL A 79 -16.91 -6.45 1.02
N MET A 80 -16.41 -5.89 2.13
CA MET A 80 -15.00 -5.89 2.47
C MET A 80 -14.51 -7.18 3.15
N LEU A 81 -15.41 -8.02 3.67
CA LEU A 81 -15.05 -9.24 4.39
C LEU A 81 -14.17 -10.21 3.58
N PRO A 82 -14.42 -10.47 2.28
CA PRO A 82 -13.56 -11.32 1.47
C PRO A 82 -12.11 -10.84 1.42
N SER A 83 -11.89 -9.52 1.38
CA SER A 83 -10.54 -8.92 1.44
C SER A 83 -9.82 -9.31 2.73
N ALA A 84 -10.48 -9.18 3.88
CA ALA A 84 -9.91 -9.49 5.19
C ALA A 84 -9.59 -10.99 5.33
N VAL A 85 -10.49 -11.86 4.88
CA VAL A 85 -10.32 -13.33 4.92
C VAL A 85 -9.14 -13.76 4.04
N VAL A 86 -9.07 -13.25 2.82
CA VAL A 86 -7.97 -13.57 1.90
C VAL A 86 -6.65 -13.02 2.43
N MET A 87 -6.64 -11.83 3.01
CA MET A 87 -5.45 -11.24 3.63
C MET A 87 -4.89 -12.13 4.75
N LEU A 88 -5.77 -12.72 5.57
CA LEU A 88 -5.37 -13.62 6.66
C LEU A 88 -4.66 -14.87 6.13
N VAL A 89 -5.12 -15.42 5.02
CA VAL A 89 -4.54 -16.62 4.38
C VAL A 89 -3.29 -16.29 3.57
N ALA A 90 -3.28 -15.17 2.88
CA ALA A 90 -2.17 -14.75 2.02
C ALA A 90 -0.91 -14.34 2.81
N GLY A 91 -1.05 -13.86 4.06
CA GLY A 91 0.09 -13.48 4.91
C GLY A 91 1.09 -14.63 5.14
N PRO A 92 0.70 -15.78 5.66
CA PRO A 92 1.56 -16.97 5.80
C PRO A 92 2.14 -17.46 4.46
N LEU A 93 1.36 -17.38 3.38
CA LEU A 93 1.84 -17.75 2.04
C LEU A 93 2.96 -16.82 1.56
N ALA A 94 2.84 -15.53 1.84
CA ALA A 94 3.88 -14.54 1.54
C ALA A 94 5.21 -14.89 2.24
N GLY A 95 5.15 -15.30 3.50
CA GLY A 95 6.31 -15.75 4.26
C GLY A 95 6.98 -16.97 3.61
N ARG A 96 6.19 -17.99 3.21
CA ARG A 96 6.69 -19.19 2.53
C ARG A 96 7.33 -18.86 1.18
N LEU A 97 6.68 -18.03 0.38
CA LEU A 97 7.22 -17.56 -0.91
C LEU A 97 8.51 -16.76 -0.73
N GLY A 98 8.55 -15.89 0.29
CA GLY A 98 9.74 -15.11 0.62
C GLY A 98 10.93 -15.97 1.03
N ASN A 99 10.70 -17.04 1.79
CA ASN A 99 11.75 -17.97 2.19
C ASN A 99 12.25 -18.84 1.02
N ALA A 100 11.34 -19.27 0.12
CA ALA A 100 11.69 -20.14 -1.00
C ALA A 100 12.36 -19.39 -2.17
N PHE A 101 11.84 -18.22 -2.54
CA PHE A 101 12.20 -17.50 -3.76
C PHE A 101 12.78 -16.09 -3.51
N GLY A 102 12.87 -15.69 -2.23
CA GLY A 102 13.26 -14.34 -1.85
C GLY A 102 12.08 -13.36 -1.81
N SER A 103 12.17 -12.37 -0.93
CA SER A 103 11.07 -11.44 -0.64
C SER A 103 10.70 -10.48 -1.78
N ARG A 104 11.51 -10.40 -2.84
CA ARG A 104 11.17 -9.61 -4.05
C ARG A 104 9.98 -10.21 -4.81
N LEU A 105 9.89 -11.55 -4.88
CA LEU A 105 8.82 -12.22 -5.62
C LEU A 105 7.44 -11.93 -5.01
N PRO A 106 7.19 -12.16 -3.71
CA PRO A 106 5.89 -11.83 -3.14
C PRO A 106 5.56 -10.33 -3.20
N LEU A 107 6.54 -9.43 -3.13
CA LEU A 107 6.29 -8.00 -3.34
C LEU A 107 5.85 -7.71 -4.78
N ALA A 108 6.50 -8.29 -5.78
CA ALA A 108 6.12 -8.13 -7.18
C ALA A 108 4.71 -8.70 -7.45
N LEU A 109 4.45 -9.93 -7.00
CA LEU A 109 3.13 -10.57 -7.14
C LEU A 109 2.05 -9.77 -6.43
N GLY A 110 2.31 -9.29 -5.20
CA GLY A 110 1.38 -8.44 -4.46
C GLY A 110 1.06 -7.14 -5.20
N SER A 111 2.08 -6.48 -5.75
CA SER A 111 1.89 -5.26 -6.54
C SER A 111 1.10 -5.52 -7.83
N ILE A 112 1.36 -6.63 -8.54
CA ILE A 112 0.62 -7.04 -9.75
C ILE A 112 -0.85 -7.29 -9.40
N LEU A 113 -1.14 -8.01 -8.32
CA LEU A 113 -2.51 -8.25 -7.86
C LEU A 113 -3.23 -6.93 -7.54
N CYS A 114 -2.55 -5.99 -6.89
CA CYS A 114 -3.11 -4.67 -6.63
C CYS A 114 -3.42 -3.91 -7.93
N VAL A 115 -2.50 -3.89 -8.91
CA VAL A 115 -2.74 -3.26 -10.21
C VAL A 115 -3.98 -3.86 -10.88
N PHE A 116 -4.06 -5.20 -10.90
CA PHE A 116 -5.20 -5.90 -11.52
C PHE A 116 -6.52 -5.59 -10.81
N ALA A 117 -6.54 -5.61 -9.48
CA ALA A 117 -7.72 -5.30 -8.69
C ALA A 117 -8.20 -3.85 -8.89
N TYR A 118 -7.26 -2.89 -8.94
CA TYR A 118 -7.61 -1.50 -9.23
C TYR A 118 -8.09 -1.30 -10.66
N ALA A 119 -7.55 -2.04 -11.62
CA ALA A 119 -8.09 -2.03 -12.99
C ALA A 119 -9.55 -2.52 -13.00
N ILE A 120 -9.87 -3.63 -12.29
CA ILE A 120 -11.25 -4.07 -12.16
C ILE A 120 -12.12 -2.97 -11.54
N LEU A 121 -11.69 -2.37 -10.42
CA LEU A 121 -12.45 -1.31 -9.75
C LEU A 121 -12.61 -0.05 -10.59
N ALA A 122 -11.66 0.28 -11.44
CA ALA A 122 -11.74 1.46 -12.31
C ALA A 122 -12.67 1.25 -13.52
N PHE A 123 -12.75 0.02 -14.05
CA PHE A 123 -13.48 -0.23 -15.30
C PHE A 123 -14.78 -1.02 -15.10
N GLU A 124 -14.91 -1.78 -13.99
CA GLU A 124 -16.03 -2.72 -13.78
C GLU A 124 -16.47 -2.71 -12.31
N HIS A 125 -17.05 -1.61 -11.87
CA HIS A 125 -17.60 -1.50 -10.51
C HIS A 125 -19.15 -1.48 -10.47
N GLY A 126 -19.79 -1.89 -11.55
CA GLY A 126 -21.26 -1.91 -11.69
C GLY A 126 -21.98 -2.98 -10.86
N HIS A 127 -21.26 -3.91 -10.24
CA HIS A 127 -21.85 -4.98 -9.46
C HIS A 127 -21.14 -5.16 -8.11
N VAL A 128 -21.93 -5.37 -7.04
CA VAL A 128 -21.39 -5.58 -5.68
C VAL A 128 -20.41 -6.75 -5.62
N TRP A 129 -20.70 -7.85 -6.32
CA TRP A 129 -19.82 -9.03 -6.34
C TRP A 129 -18.48 -8.75 -7.02
N THR A 130 -18.44 -7.90 -8.05
CA THR A 130 -17.20 -7.48 -8.73
C THR A 130 -16.32 -6.68 -7.77
N ILE A 131 -16.94 -5.78 -7.00
CA ILE A 131 -16.25 -4.99 -5.98
C ILE A 131 -15.70 -5.90 -4.88
N ALA A 132 -16.49 -6.88 -4.41
CA ALA A 132 -16.05 -7.83 -3.41
C ALA A 132 -14.90 -8.72 -3.91
N LEU A 133 -14.95 -9.17 -5.18
CA LEU A 133 -13.89 -9.95 -5.82
C LEU A 133 -12.60 -9.12 -5.94
N ALA A 134 -12.70 -7.87 -6.44
CA ALA A 134 -11.57 -6.96 -6.52
C ALA A 134 -10.98 -6.69 -5.13
N GLY A 135 -11.84 -6.50 -4.11
CA GLY A 135 -11.43 -6.40 -2.72
C GLY A 135 -10.65 -7.62 -2.23
N ALA A 136 -11.10 -8.84 -2.55
CA ALA A 136 -10.39 -10.08 -2.21
C ALA A 136 -9.00 -10.15 -2.87
N ILE A 137 -8.89 -9.79 -4.14
CA ILE A 137 -7.62 -9.71 -4.87
C ILE A 137 -6.69 -8.65 -4.24
N LEU A 138 -7.24 -7.49 -3.87
CA LEU A 138 -6.50 -6.45 -3.12
C LEU A 138 -5.98 -6.98 -1.79
N GLY A 139 -6.81 -7.69 -1.04
CA GLY A 139 -6.41 -8.30 0.23
C GLY A 139 -5.22 -9.23 0.08
N ALA A 140 -5.22 -10.10 -0.95
CA ALA A 140 -4.08 -10.95 -1.28
C ALA A 140 -2.83 -10.12 -1.63
N GLY A 141 -3.00 -9.12 -2.51
CA GLY A 141 -1.90 -8.25 -2.96
C GLY A 141 -1.25 -7.49 -1.82
N ILE A 142 -2.05 -6.90 -0.95
CA ILE A 142 -1.60 -6.13 0.22
C ILE A 142 -0.86 -7.04 1.22
N ALA A 143 -1.41 -8.23 1.51
CA ALA A 143 -0.78 -9.17 2.44
C ALA A 143 0.59 -9.63 1.94
N LEU A 144 0.70 -9.98 0.63
CA LEU A 144 1.97 -10.36 0.00
C LEU A 144 2.98 -9.21 0.06
N ALA A 145 2.56 -7.99 -0.27
CA ALA A 145 3.42 -6.82 -0.27
C ALA A 145 3.91 -6.48 1.16
N PHE A 146 3.03 -6.50 2.18
CA PHE A 146 3.40 -6.14 3.56
C PHE A 146 4.41 -7.11 4.16
N ALA A 147 4.17 -8.42 4.03
CA ALA A 147 5.10 -9.42 4.53
C ALA A 147 6.46 -9.33 3.81
N ALA A 148 6.45 -9.10 2.50
CA ALA A 148 7.65 -8.94 1.71
C ALA A 148 8.46 -7.70 2.09
N MET A 149 7.81 -6.54 2.28
CA MET A 149 8.47 -5.29 2.66
C MET A 149 9.13 -5.40 4.03
N ALA A 150 8.45 -5.97 5.02
CA ALA A 150 9.03 -6.21 6.34
C ALA A 150 10.31 -7.06 6.25
N ASN A 151 10.26 -8.17 5.52
CA ASN A 151 11.42 -9.05 5.33
C ASN A 151 12.57 -8.37 4.56
N LEU A 152 12.27 -7.54 3.56
CA LEU A 152 13.28 -6.82 2.78
C LEU A 152 14.00 -5.78 3.63
N VAL A 153 13.26 -5.05 4.45
CA VAL A 153 13.83 -4.05 5.36
C VAL A 153 14.70 -4.72 6.42
N VAL A 154 14.21 -5.79 7.05
CA VAL A 154 14.98 -6.56 8.04
C VAL A 154 16.27 -7.12 7.44
N ALA A 155 16.22 -7.64 6.21
CA ALA A 155 17.40 -8.19 5.53
C ALA A 155 18.43 -7.12 5.11
N ALA A 156 18.05 -5.85 5.06
CA ALA A 156 18.89 -4.74 4.61
C ALA A 156 19.67 -4.04 5.73
N VAL A 157 19.34 -4.30 7.00
CA VAL A 157 19.90 -3.61 8.17
C VAL A 157 20.55 -4.61 9.15
N GLN A 158 21.33 -4.09 10.10
CA GLN A 158 21.87 -4.90 11.20
C GLN A 158 20.75 -5.30 12.18
N GLN A 159 20.94 -6.39 12.89
CA GLN A 159 19.95 -6.94 13.81
C GLN A 159 19.53 -5.94 14.91
N THR A 160 20.45 -5.11 15.36
CA THR A 160 20.22 -4.03 16.33
C THR A 160 19.37 -2.89 15.79
N GLN A 161 19.31 -2.70 14.48
CA GLN A 161 18.59 -1.61 13.80
C GLN A 161 17.23 -2.05 13.22
N THR A 162 16.88 -3.35 13.34
CA THR A 162 15.68 -3.93 12.74
C THR A 162 14.39 -3.24 13.21
N GLY A 163 14.29 -2.94 14.50
CA GLY A 163 13.11 -2.26 15.08
C GLY A 163 12.90 -0.86 14.46
N ILE A 164 13.98 -0.08 14.39
CA ILE A 164 13.94 1.28 13.83
C ILE A 164 13.59 1.23 12.34
N ALA A 165 14.24 0.37 11.59
CA ALA A 165 14.03 0.26 10.14
C ALA A 165 12.60 -0.20 9.78
N THR A 166 12.03 -1.16 10.52
CA THR A 166 10.63 -1.59 10.33
C THR A 166 9.63 -0.54 10.79
N GLY A 167 9.94 0.20 11.86
CA GLY A 167 9.17 1.36 12.30
C GLY A 167 9.09 2.43 11.22
N ILE A 168 10.22 2.80 10.62
CA ILE A 168 10.28 3.78 9.52
C ILE A 168 9.47 3.28 8.32
N ASN A 169 9.61 2.02 7.91
CA ASN A 169 8.82 1.45 6.82
C ASN A 169 7.31 1.58 7.08
N THR A 170 6.88 1.36 8.32
CA THR A 170 5.48 1.54 8.73
C THR A 170 5.05 3.01 8.67
N ILE A 171 5.88 3.94 9.15
CA ILE A 171 5.61 5.38 9.08
C ILE A 171 5.50 5.82 7.62
N VAL A 172 6.44 5.45 6.77
CA VAL A 172 6.44 5.81 5.34
C VAL A 172 5.18 5.28 4.64
N ARG A 173 4.76 4.06 4.95
CA ARG A 173 3.51 3.49 4.45
C ARG A 173 2.28 4.28 4.92
N ASN A 174 2.23 4.66 6.20
CA ASN A 174 1.13 5.45 6.75
C ASN A 174 1.09 6.86 6.16
N VAL A 175 2.24 7.49 5.92
CA VAL A 175 2.34 8.78 5.20
C VAL A 175 1.80 8.63 3.78
N GLY A 176 2.22 7.57 3.06
CA GLY A 176 1.66 7.25 1.74
C GLY A 176 0.14 7.12 1.80
N GLY A 177 -0.37 6.40 2.81
CA GLY A 177 -1.79 6.23 3.05
C GLY A 177 -2.53 7.53 3.32
N ALA A 178 -1.99 8.40 4.17
CA ALA A 178 -2.59 9.70 4.46
C ALA A 178 -2.68 10.57 3.19
N VAL A 179 -1.61 10.58 2.37
CA VAL A 179 -1.58 11.31 1.10
C VAL A 179 -2.60 10.72 0.12
N GLY A 180 -2.62 9.39 -0.05
CA GLY A 180 -3.54 8.70 -0.95
C GLY A 180 -5.01 8.90 -0.54
N GLY A 181 -5.32 8.75 0.74
CA GLY A 181 -6.65 8.98 1.27
C GLY A 181 -7.12 10.43 1.07
N GLN A 182 -6.24 11.40 1.36
CA GLN A 182 -6.58 12.82 1.20
C GLN A 182 -6.80 13.20 -0.26
N ILE A 183 -5.96 12.71 -1.18
CA ILE A 183 -6.13 12.99 -2.60
C ILE A 183 -7.41 12.32 -3.13
N SER A 184 -7.68 11.07 -2.75
CA SER A 184 -8.92 10.38 -3.11
C SER A 184 -10.16 11.14 -2.61
N ALA A 185 -10.16 11.57 -1.34
CA ALA A 185 -11.25 12.37 -0.78
C ALA A 185 -11.44 13.72 -1.50
N SER A 186 -10.33 14.39 -1.84
CA SER A 186 -10.36 15.66 -2.57
C SER A 186 -10.91 15.50 -4.00
N LEU A 187 -10.56 14.39 -4.68
CA LEU A 187 -11.10 14.07 -6.01
C LEU A 187 -12.61 13.87 -5.96
N LEU A 188 -13.10 13.10 -4.98
CA LEU A 188 -14.54 12.91 -4.81
C LEU A 188 -15.25 14.23 -4.50
N ALA A 189 -14.68 15.07 -3.65
CA ALA A 189 -15.24 16.36 -3.29
C ALA A 189 -15.22 17.39 -4.44
N SER A 190 -14.30 17.24 -5.39
CA SER A 190 -14.20 18.16 -6.54
C SER A 190 -15.20 17.87 -7.66
N GLN A 191 -15.81 16.68 -7.69
CA GLN A 191 -16.73 16.22 -8.72
C GLN A 191 -18.05 15.79 -8.09
N LEU A 192 -18.85 16.77 -7.64
CA LEU A 192 -20.16 16.51 -7.05
C LEU A 192 -21.25 16.60 -8.12
N LEU A 193 -22.20 15.67 -8.06
CA LEU A 193 -23.47 15.74 -8.78
C LEU A 193 -24.35 16.86 -8.17
N THR A 194 -25.38 17.28 -8.89
CA THR A 194 -26.38 18.22 -8.38
C THR A 194 -27.10 17.71 -7.11
N SER A 195 -27.09 16.41 -6.88
CA SER A 195 -27.58 15.75 -5.67
C SER A 195 -26.65 15.85 -4.46
N GLY A 196 -25.44 16.43 -4.61
CA GLY A 196 -24.44 16.53 -3.56
C GLY A 196 -23.60 15.26 -3.34
N TYR A 197 -23.82 14.19 -4.10
CA TYR A 197 -23.00 12.98 -4.08
C TYR A 197 -21.86 13.08 -5.10
N PRO A 198 -20.70 12.38 -4.88
CA PRO A 198 -19.62 12.34 -5.85
C PRO A 198 -20.10 11.81 -7.21
N ALA A 199 -19.51 12.26 -8.30
CA ALA A 199 -19.74 11.68 -9.62
C ALA A 199 -18.99 10.34 -9.74
N GLU A 200 -19.50 9.42 -10.57
CA GLU A 200 -18.89 8.11 -10.85
C GLU A 200 -17.45 8.24 -11.36
N ASP A 201 -17.20 9.24 -12.22
CA ASP A 201 -15.87 9.56 -12.74
C ASP A 201 -14.86 9.83 -11.61
N GLY A 202 -15.29 10.42 -10.49
CA GLY A 202 -14.45 10.66 -9.33
C GLY A 202 -13.91 9.36 -8.72
N TYR A 203 -14.75 8.31 -8.62
CA TYR A 203 -14.34 6.98 -8.18
C TYR A 203 -13.41 6.31 -9.18
N THR A 204 -13.74 6.36 -10.47
CA THR A 204 -12.93 5.79 -11.55
C THR A 204 -11.51 6.38 -11.55
N ILE A 205 -11.40 7.72 -11.48
CA ILE A 205 -10.09 8.40 -11.42
C ILE A 205 -9.33 8.03 -10.15
N ALA A 206 -10.00 7.98 -9.00
CA ALA A 206 -9.35 7.65 -7.73
C ALA A 206 -8.85 6.19 -7.69
N PHE A 207 -9.60 5.24 -8.27
CA PHE A 207 -9.14 3.85 -8.43
C PHE A 207 -7.99 3.74 -9.44
N ALA A 208 -8.07 4.44 -10.57
CA ALA A 208 -6.99 4.47 -11.57
C ALA A 208 -5.69 5.03 -10.96
N MET A 209 -5.79 6.07 -10.14
CA MET A 209 -4.66 6.67 -9.44
C MET A 209 -4.06 5.71 -8.40
N SER A 210 -4.89 4.96 -7.67
CA SER A 210 -4.43 3.89 -6.77
C SER A 210 -3.74 2.77 -7.54
N GLY A 211 -4.24 2.43 -8.72
CA GLY A 211 -3.60 1.51 -9.66
C GLY A 211 -2.23 2.01 -10.14
N ALA A 212 -2.13 3.30 -10.48
CA ALA A 212 -0.85 3.92 -10.84
C ALA A 212 0.16 3.86 -9.69
N ALA A 213 -0.27 4.09 -8.44
CA ALA A 213 0.59 3.91 -7.27
C ALA A 213 1.05 2.45 -7.11
N ALA A 214 0.17 1.46 -7.36
CA ALA A 214 0.55 0.05 -7.35
C ALA A 214 1.58 -0.29 -8.46
N ILE A 215 1.51 0.36 -9.63
CA ILE A 215 2.54 0.25 -10.68
C ILE A 215 3.87 0.84 -10.20
N VAL A 216 3.86 1.96 -9.49
CA VAL A 216 5.07 2.52 -8.87
C VAL A 216 5.67 1.54 -7.85
N ALA A 217 4.84 0.87 -7.03
CA ALA A 217 5.29 -0.16 -6.10
C ALA A 217 5.94 -1.34 -6.83
N LEU A 218 5.35 -1.77 -7.95
CA LEU A 218 5.92 -2.81 -8.81
C LEU A 218 7.27 -2.37 -9.39
N GLY A 219 7.37 -1.14 -9.90
CA GLY A 219 8.62 -0.55 -10.40
C GLY A 219 9.69 -0.46 -9.32
N ALA A 220 9.32 -0.06 -8.10
CA ALA A 220 10.22 -0.04 -6.95
C ALA A 220 10.79 -1.44 -6.64
N THR A 221 10.02 -2.50 -6.86
CA THR A 221 10.50 -3.88 -6.69
C THR A 221 11.65 -4.22 -7.62
N ALA A 222 11.69 -3.68 -8.84
CA ALA A 222 12.80 -3.87 -9.77
C ALA A 222 14.09 -3.18 -9.30
N LEU A 223 13.96 -2.12 -8.50
CA LEU A 223 15.08 -1.38 -7.93
C LEU A 223 15.72 -2.08 -6.72
N ILE A 224 15.03 -3.02 -6.08
CA ILE A 224 15.55 -3.76 -4.94
C ILE A 224 16.71 -4.66 -5.38
N PRO A 225 17.90 -4.59 -4.76
CA PRO A 225 19.02 -5.46 -5.11
C PRO A 225 18.68 -6.94 -4.87
N ARG A 226 19.16 -7.82 -5.73
CA ARG A 226 19.06 -9.27 -5.49
C ARG A 226 19.98 -9.63 -4.34
N PRO A 227 19.52 -10.38 -3.32
CA PRO A 227 20.42 -10.87 -2.29
C PRO A 227 21.50 -11.73 -2.97
N ALA A 228 22.75 -11.43 -2.66
CA ALA A 228 23.84 -12.31 -3.08
C ALA A 228 23.54 -13.71 -2.52
N ARG A 229 23.52 -14.73 -3.41
CA ARG A 229 23.32 -16.13 -3.01
C ARG A 229 24.37 -16.45 -1.94
N ARG A 230 23.99 -16.56 -0.69
CA ARG A 230 24.89 -17.06 0.35
C ARG A 230 25.29 -18.47 -0.12
N ARG A 231 26.55 -18.63 -0.58
CA ARG A 231 27.15 -19.94 -0.69
C ARG A 231 27.14 -20.50 0.74
N GLN A 232 26.33 -21.52 1.01
CA GLN A 232 26.50 -22.31 2.21
C GLN A 232 27.94 -22.82 2.18
N PRO A 233 28.75 -22.58 3.23
CA PRO A 233 30.03 -23.28 3.32
C PRO A 233 29.71 -24.77 3.28
N ALA A 234 30.38 -25.50 2.40
CA ALA A 234 30.32 -26.94 2.38
C ALA A 234 30.73 -27.42 3.79
N VAL A 235 29.78 -28.07 4.47
CA VAL A 235 30.08 -28.77 5.72
C VAL A 235 31.00 -29.91 5.32
N ALA A 236 32.29 -29.78 5.69
CA ALA A 236 33.30 -30.83 5.55
C ALA A 236 33.15 -31.81 6.68
#